data_23d66c33d3d4c4ec26896ff2a299e601
#
_entry.id   23d66c33d3d4c4ec26896ff2a299e601
#
_cell.length_a   1.000
_cell.length_b   1.000
_cell.length_c   1.000
_cell.angle_alpha   90.00
_cell.angle_beta   90.00
_cell.angle_gamma   90.00
#
_symmetry.space_group_name_H-M   'P 1'
#
loop_
_entity.id
_entity.type
_entity.pdbx_description
1 polymer ?
#
loop_
_entity_poly.entity_id
_entity_poly.type
_entity_poly.pdbx_seq_one_letter_code
_entity_poly.pdbx_strand_id
1 'polypeptide(L)'
;MIRIFKLIIVVVLATLIGIWATKNHGYIMLVMADKAIKVNLVAFVFIVFALLFVLVFGFRVIKLSFQLPYLLFNWFIGLFTVDKQERFTDLLADMVLENNRLTNKLSVSNISKISPRHFKEYVLFKKICMIANSKDIKELDKALKQINNNTIVYKFFEVYKLYLVQKLSEARAKVTLLLEKNDSRFLPNIANLAASIALDDEDDIFALKILEKYDVYLKQDLGEKLIILALRKAKDVDKLSDIYNKADTTNLLSRVYLEQLVDFEEMVLAEKFAKKQLAANNILPEMLKIYVNAFSIPVAKLSEKVLTRTNHDYNNILMLLELAVVKSDNYSFKMAYDYIERHTKELLTITQLERYHHILCKFFIKNGDVVGVDISATQLVYQNN
;
A
#
# COMPACT_ATOMS: atom_id res chain seq x y z
N MET A 1 -36.71 30.45 27.83
CA MET A 1 -37.58 31.68 27.80
C MET A 1 -39.01 31.39 27.34
N ILE A 2 -39.26 30.69 26.24
CA ILE A 2 -40.65 30.43 25.75
C ILE A 2 -41.56 29.72 26.77
N ARG A 3 -41.01 28.83 27.62
CA ARG A 3 -41.78 28.10 28.63
C ARG A 3 -42.28 29.02 29.80
N ILE A 4 -41.43 29.97 30.20
CA ILE A 4 -41.77 30.94 31.28
C ILE A 4 -42.82 31.92 30.77
N PHE A 5 -42.69 32.39 29.53
CA PHE A 5 -43.67 33.26 28.89
C PHE A 5 -45.06 32.61 28.78
N LYS A 6 -45.12 31.32 28.39
CA LYS A 6 -46.40 30.57 28.39
C LYS A 6 -47.02 30.44 29.76
N LEU A 7 -46.21 30.26 30.82
CA LEU A 7 -46.69 30.15 32.17
C LEU A 7 -47.27 31.49 32.69
N ILE A 8 -46.62 32.62 32.36
CA ILE A 8 -47.09 33.95 32.67
C ILE A 8 -48.45 34.24 32.01
N ILE A 9 -48.60 33.91 30.72
CA ILE A 9 -49.84 34.07 29.97
C ILE A 9 -50.97 33.26 30.63
N VAL A 10 -50.69 32.02 31.01
CA VAL A 10 -51.71 31.19 31.70
C VAL A 10 -52.12 31.76 33.03
N VAL A 11 -51.20 32.31 33.84
CA VAL A 11 -51.50 32.93 35.13
C VAL A 11 -52.33 34.23 34.94
N VAL A 12 -51.93 35.05 33.94
CA VAL A 12 -52.71 36.30 33.66
C VAL A 12 -54.12 35.98 33.18
N LEU A 13 -54.28 35.02 32.28
CA LEU A 13 -55.60 34.56 31.82
C LEU A 13 -56.46 34.00 32.98
N ALA A 14 -55.87 33.18 33.85
CA ALA A 14 -56.55 32.60 34.99
C ALA A 14 -57.02 33.69 35.97
N THR A 15 -56.19 34.74 36.20
CA THR A 15 -56.54 35.87 37.05
C THR A 15 -57.65 36.70 36.46
N LEU A 16 -57.66 37.01 35.16
CA LEU A 16 -58.70 37.71 34.45
C LEU A 16 -60.05 36.94 34.50
N ILE A 17 -60.00 35.63 34.27
CA ILE A 17 -61.17 34.76 34.37
C ILE A 17 -61.69 34.74 35.80
N GLY A 18 -60.82 34.69 36.81
CA GLY A 18 -61.19 34.76 38.22
C GLY A 18 -61.91 36.07 38.60
N ILE A 19 -61.40 37.22 38.15
CA ILE A 19 -62.02 38.55 38.41
C ILE A 19 -63.39 38.66 37.70
N TRP A 20 -63.47 38.13 36.46
CA TRP A 20 -64.74 38.13 35.73
C TRP A 20 -65.78 37.21 36.37
N ALA A 21 -65.35 36.04 36.85
CA ALA A 21 -66.21 35.05 37.53
C ALA A 21 -66.78 35.59 38.92
N THR A 22 -66.01 36.42 39.64
CA THR A 22 -66.45 37.01 40.90
C THR A 22 -67.53 38.14 40.74
N LYS A 23 -67.54 38.78 39.55
CA LYS A 23 -68.52 39.83 39.24
C LYS A 23 -69.83 39.28 38.67
N ASN A 24 -69.88 38.08 38.11
CA ASN A 24 -71.06 37.50 37.50
C ASN A 24 -71.51 36.27 38.29
N HIS A 25 -72.54 36.39 39.13
CA HIS A 25 -73.20 35.34 39.89
C HIS A 25 -74.12 34.54 38.97
N GLY A 26 -73.57 33.90 37.88
CA GLY A 26 -74.33 33.05 36.98
C GLY A 26 -74.38 31.59 37.45
N TYR A 27 -75.46 30.91 37.14
CA TYR A 27 -75.58 29.44 37.32
C TYR A 27 -75.77 28.78 35.98
N ILE A 28 -75.13 27.66 35.77
CA ILE A 28 -75.35 26.76 34.62
C ILE A 28 -76.29 25.65 35.11
N MET A 29 -77.40 25.46 34.41
CA MET A 29 -78.32 24.36 34.67
C MET A 29 -78.02 23.24 33.77
N LEU A 30 -77.47 22.17 34.30
CA LEU A 30 -77.23 20.90 33.59
C LEU A 30 -78.44 19.99 33.78
N VAL A 31 -79.13 19.69 32.66
CA VAL A 31 -80.29 18.80 32.70
C VAL A 31 -79.79 17.43 32.12
N MET A 32 -79.78 16.44 32.98
CA MET A 32 -79.40 15.08 32.60
C MET A 32 -80.47 14.11 33.14
N ALA A 33 -81.12 13.34 32.28
CA ALA A 33 -82.06 12.28 32.61
C ALA A 33 -83.09 12.74 33.71
N ASP A 34 -83.92 13.77 33.44
CA ASP A 34 -84.93 14.37 34.31
C ASP A 34 -84.48 15.00 35.64
N LYS A 35 -83.16 15.12 35.85
CA LYS A 35 -82.60 15.84 36.99
C LYS A 35 -81.91 17.10 36.53
N ALA A 36 -82.32 18.24 37.07
CA ALA A 36 -81.69 19.54 36.85
C ALA A 36 -80.69 19.84 37.99
N ILE A 37 -79.42 19.87 37.69
CA ILE A 37 -78.39 20.25 38.68
C ILE A 37 -77.92 21.67 38.38
N LYS A 38 -78.14 22.56 39.37
CA LYS A 38 -77.67 23.95 39.31
C LYS A 38 -76.21 23.97 39.79
N VAL A 39 -75.27 24.32 38.93
CA VAL A 39 -73.86 24.44 39.26
C VAL A 39 -73.48 25.93 39.13
N ASN A 40 -72.74 26.46 40.10
CA ASN A 40 -72.17 27.79 39.99
C ASN A 40 -71.23 27.84 38.76
N LEU A 41 -71.34 28.90 37.94
CA LEU A 41 -70.55 29.12 36.72
C LEU A 41 -69.03 28.98 36.98
N VAL A 42 -68.59 29.54 38.15
CA VAL A 42 -67.19 29.44 38.55
C VAL A 42 -66.79 27.99 38.83
N ALA A 43 -67.57 27.20 39.51
CA ALA A 43 -67.34 25.79 39.79
C ALA A 43 -67.32 24.98 38.49
N PHE A 44 -68.23 25.26 37.56
CA PHE A 44 -68.23 24.58 36.24
C PHE A 44 -66.99 24.84 35.45
N VAL A 45 -66.54 26.11 35.40
CA VAL A 45 -65.26 26.46 34.70
C VAL A 45 -64.09 25.74 35.34
N PHE A 46 -63.98 25.63 36.66
CA PHE A 46 -62.94 24.87 37.33
C PHE A 46 -63.00 23.39 37.03
N ILE A 47 -64.17 22.78 36.98
CA ILE A 47 -64.34 21.37 36.62
C ILE A 47 -63.87 21.11 35.17
N VAL A 48 -64.26 21.99 34.23
CA VAL A 48 -63.82 21.88 32.83
C VAL A 48 -62.29 22.03 32.69
N PHE A 49 -61.71 23.00 33.41
CA PHE A 49 -60.24 23.14 33.43
C PHE A 49 -59.52 21.94 34.04
N ALA A 50 -60.03 21.39 35.13
CA ALA A 50 -59.47 20.20 35.77
C ALA A 50 -59.56 19.00 34.85
N LEU A 51 -60.68 18.84 34.12
CA LEU A 51 -60.89 17.75 33.17
C LEU A 51 -59.92 17.87 31.96
N LEU A 52 -59.76 19.07 31.42
CA LEU A 52 -58.77 19.34 30.36
C LEU A 52 -57.34 19.09 30.84
N PHE A 53 -57.02 19.49 32.07
CA PHE A 53 -55.68 19.22 32.64
C PHE A 53 -55.40 17.73 32.78
N VAL A 54 -56.38 16.96 33.29
CA VAL A 54 -56.28 15.51 33.41
C VAL A 54 -56.11 14.85 32.02
N LEU A 55 -56.86 15.31 31.02
CA LEU A 55 -56.73 14.82 29.65
C LEU A 55 -55.34 15.12 29.08
N VAL A 56 -54.87 16.35 29.15
CA VAL A 56 -53.54 16.74 28.60
C VAL A 56 -52.41 16.04 29.34
N PHE A 57 -52.51 15.96 30.67
CA PHE A 57 -51.53 15.26 31.49
C PHE A 57 -51.53 13.75 31.23
N GLY A 58 -52.74 13.16 31.15
CA GLY A 58 -52.91 11.75 30.81
C GLY A 58 -52.31 11.40 29.44
N PHE A 59 -52.59 12.23 28.44
CA PHE A 59 -51.96 12.05 27.09
C PHE A 59 -50.44 12.14 27.14
N ARG A 60 -49.90 13.00 27.99
CA ARG A 60 -48.47 13.20 28.16
C ARG A 60 -47.82 12.00 28.87
N VAL A 61 -48.48 11.46 29.88
CA VAL A 61 -48.03 10.26 30.59
C VAL A 61 -48.08 9.03 29.67
N ILE A 62 -49.17 8.87 28.91
CA ILE A 62 -49.27 7.78 27.91
C ILE A 62 -48.16 7.89 26.87
N LYS A 63 -47.94 9.08 26.29
CA LYS A 63 -46.85 9.31 25.34
C LYS A 63 -45.46 9.00 25.93
N LEU A 64 -45.22 9.40 27.19
CA LEU A 64 -43.99 9.13 27.92
C LEU A 64 -43.82 7.60 28.14
N SER A 65 -44.91 6.91 28.54
CA SER A 65 -44.90 5.45 28.75
C SER A 65 -44.57 4.68 27.48
N PHE A 66 -44.99 5.14 26.29
CA PHE A 66 -44.60 4.55 25.02
C PHE A 66 -43.18 4.93 24.56
N GLN A 67 -42.68 6.09 24.98
CA GLN A 67 -41.30 6.52 24.64
C GLN A 67 -40.25 5.96 25.61
N LEU A 68 -40.61 5.65 26.85
CA LEU A 68 -39.69 5.17 27.88
C LEU A 68 -39.02 3.83 27.52
N PRO A 69 -39.71 2.78 26.99
CA PRO A 69 -39.07 1.57 26.54
C PRO A 69 -38.09 1.81 25.40
N TYR A 70 -38.43 2.71 24.44
CA TYR A 70 -37.56 3.08 23.33
C TYR A 70 -36.31 3.84 23.79
N LEU A 71 -36.46 4.79 24.76
CA LEU A 71 -35.33 5.51 25.35
C LEU A 71 -34.43 4.59 26.18
N LEU A 72 -35.02 3.71 26.99
CA LEU A 72 -34.27 2.68 27.74
C LEU A 72 -33.56 1.70 26.81
N PHE A 73 -34.22 1.26 25.75
CA PHE A 73 -33.63 0.37 24.76
C PHE A 73 -32.48 1.04 24.00
N ASN A 74 -32.61 2.28 23.59
CA ASN A 74 -31.53 3.06 22.97
C ASN A 74 -30.38 3.37 23.94
N TRP A 75 -30.68 3.66 25.20
CA TRP A 75 -29.68 3.84 26.23
C TRP A 75 -28.88 2.53 26.49
N PHE A 76 -29.62 1.43 26.59
CA PHE A 76 -29.03 0.09 26.76
C PHE A 76 -28.18 -0.32 25.55
N ILE A 77 -28.66 -0.10 24.32
CA ILE A 77 -27.86 -0.30 23.11
C ILE A 77 -26.66 0.64 23.09
N GLY A 78 -26.82 1.90 23.51
CA GLY A 78 -25.73 2.88 23.57
C GLY A 78 -24.58 2.46 24.48
N LEU A 79 -24.88 1.86 25.63
CA LEU A 79 -23.85 1.32 26.54
C LEU A 79 -23.01 0.22 25.90
N PHE A 80 -23.60 -0.62 25.04
CA PHE A 80 -22.88 -1.70 24.35
C PHE A 80 -22.24 -1.26 23.02
N THR A 81 -22.80 -0.25 22.35
CA THR A 81 -22.26 0.25 21.07
C THR A 81 -21.10 1.20 21.26
N VAL A 82 -21.10 2.04 22.31
CA VAL A 82 -19.99 2.94 22.62
C VAL A 82 -18.72 2.14 22.92
N ASP A 83 -18.82 1.10 23.75
CA ASP A 83 -17.68 0.24 24.07
C ASP A 83 -17.11 -0.49 22.83
N LYS A 84 -17.98 -0.93 21.91
CA LYS A 84 -17.53 -1.54 20.65
C LYS A 84 -16.87 -0.54 19.70
N GLN A 85 -17.39 0.67 19.65
CA GLN A 85 -16.89 1.71 18.76
C GLN A 85 -15.53 2.23 19.26
N GLU A 86 -15.38 2.41 20.56
CA GLU A 86 -14.13 2.79 21.20
C GLU A 86 -13.06 1.71 20.99
N ARG A 87 -13.36 0.45 21.28
CA ARG A 87 -12.45 -0.68 21.02
C ARG A 87 -12.07 -0.83 19.56
N PHE A 88 -12.98 -0.52 18.63
CA PHE A 88 -12.66 -0.53 17.20
C PHE A 88 -11.75 0.62 16.82
N THR A 89 -11.96 1.81 17.38
CA THR A 89 -11.08 2.97 17.17
C THR A 89 -9.67 2.71 17.70
N ASP A 90 -9.55 2.11 18.88
CA ASP A 90 -8.27 1.72 19.46
C ASP A 90 -7.56 0.66 18.60
N LEU A 91 -8.31 -0.31 18.08
CA LEU A 91 -7.77 -1.32 17.17
C LEU A 91 -7.27 -0.71 15.85
N LEU A 92 -8.03 0.25 15.29
CA LEU A 92 -7.60 0.96 14.08
C LEU A 92 -6.34 1.79 14.34
N ALA A 93 -6.30 2.51 15.48
CA ALA A 93 -5.13 3.27 15.88
C ALA A 93 -3.90 2.37 16.03
N ASP A 94 -4.05 1.21 16.70
CA ASP A 94 -2.99 0.21 16.86
C ASP A 94 -2.45 -0.31 15.51
N MET A 95 -3.36 -0.52 14.54
CA MET A 95 -3.01 -0.95 13.19
C MET A 95 -2.36 0.14 12.33
N VAL A 96 -2.83 1.40 12.45
CA VAL A 96 -2.31 2.53 11.67
C VAL A 96 -0.95 2.97 12.19
N LEU A 97 -0.79 3.00 13.51
CA LEU A 97 0.48 3.35 14.17
C LEU A 97 1.50 2.18 14.18
N GLU A 98 1.15 1.04 13.59
CA GLU A 98 1.98 -0.16 13.52
C GLU A 98 2.46 -0.68 14.89
N ASN A 99 1.82 -0.26 15.98
CA ASN A 99 2.13 -0.74 17.33
C ASN A 99 1.82 -2.23 17.49
N ASN A 100 0.80 -2.72 16.80
CA ASN A 100 0.38 -4.12 16.68
C ASN A 100 0.12 -4.83 18.04
N ARG A 101 0.07 -4.09 19.14
CA ARG A 101 -0.06 -4.63 20.49
C ARG A 101 -1.45 -5.21 20.75
N LEU A 102 -2.49 -4.45 20.39
CA LEU A 102 -3.88 -4.90 20.50
C LEU A 102 -4.21 -5.92 19.42
N THR A 103 -3.75 -5.65 18.20
CA THR A 103 -3.95 -6.52 17.05
C THR A 103 -3.39 -7.92 17.29
N ASN A 104 -2.23 -8.04 17.95
CA ASN A 104 -1.64 -9.34 18.28
C ASN A 104 -2.41 -10.09 19.36
N LYS A 105 -2.97 -9.37 20.35
CA LYS A 105 -3.73 -9.99 21.46
C LYS A 105 -5.12 -10.48 21.04
N LEU A 106 -5.73 -9.85 20.03
CA LEU A 106 -7.09 -10.18 19.62
C LEU A 106 -7.10 -11.33 18.61
N SER A 107 -7.97 -12.31 18.81
CA SER A 107 -8.23 -13.36 17.83
C SER A 107 -8.99 -12.81 16.62
N VAL A 108 -8.86 -13.49 15.47
CA VAL A 108 -9.58 -13.15 14.23
C VAL A 108 -11.10 -13.07 14.46
N SER A 109 -11.66 -13.98 15.25
CA SER A 109 -13.08 -13.98 15.62
C SER A 109 -13.49 -12.73 16.41
N ASN A 110 -12.67 -12.32 17.40
CA ASN A 110 -12.97 -11.13 18.20
C ASN A 110 -12.89 -9.86 17.37
N ILE A 111 -11.87 -9.73 16.52
CA ILE A 111 -11.74 -8.62 15.56
C ILE A 111 -12.98 -8.57 14.66
N SER A 112 -13.44 -9.70 14.15
CA SER A 112 -14.64 -9.78 13.31
C SER A 112 -15.93 -9.33 14.03
N LYS A 113 -16.02 -9.50 15.36
CA LYS A 113 -17.18 -9.08 16.17
C LYS A 113 -17.17 -7.58 16.50
N ILE A 114 -15.97 -7.01 16.70
CA ILE A 114 -15.78 -5.60 17.06
C ILE A 114 -15.88 -4.71 15.82
N SER A 115 -15.40 -5.19 14.66
CA SER A 115 -15.30 -4.39 13.44
C SER A 115 -16.68 -4.11 12.83
N PRO A 116 -16.99 -2.85 12.47
CA PRO A 116 -18.18 -2.49 11.70
C PRO A 116 -18.19 -3.22 10.35
N ARG A 117 -19.39 -3.49 9.84
CA ARG A 117 -19.58 -4.29 8.61
C ARG A 117 -18.74 -3.81 7.42
N HIS A 118 -18.62 -2.48 7.25
CA HIS A 118 -17.89 -1.88 6.13
C HIS A 118 -16.37 -2.00 6.23
N PHE A 119 -15.83 -2.07 7.45
CA PHE A 119 -14.38 -2.17 7.70
C PHE A 119 -13.92 -3.60 7.99
N LYS A 120 -14.85 -4.51 8.19
CA LYS A 120 -14.57 -5.87 8.65
C LYS A 120 -13.57 -6.60 7.77
N GLU A 121 -13.74 -6.56 6.46
CA GLU A 121 -12.84 -7.24 5.52
C GLU A 121 -11.43 -6.64 5.53
N TYR A 122 -11.34 -5.31 5.60
CA TYR A 122 -10.05 -4.63 5.66
C TYR A 122 -9.26 -4.97 6.94
N VAL A 123 -9.91 -4.92 8.09
CA VAL A 123 -9.26 -5.20 9.38
C VAL A 123 -8.85 -6.67 9.48
N LEU A 124 -9.70 -7.58 8.99
CA LEU A 124 -9.36 -9.00 8.88
C LEU A 124 -8.17 -9.23 7.95
N PHE A 125 -8.15 -8.58 6.79
CA PHE A 125 -7.04 -8.66 5.86
C PHE A 125 -5.73 -8.25 6.53
N LYS A 126 -5.69 -7.07 7.18
CA LYS A 126 -4.52 -6.59 7.92
C LYS A 126 -4.06 -7.58 9.00
N LYS A 127 -4.99 -8.10 9.83
CA LYS A 127 -4.65 -9.10 10.86
C LYS A 127 -4.03 -10.35 10.27
N ILE A 128 -4.59 -10.86 9.18
CA ILE A 128 -4.07 -12.09 8.55
C ILE A 128 -2.75 -11.82 7.83
N CYS A 129 -2.56 -10.63 7.24
CA CYS A 129 -1.25 -10.23 6.72
C CYS A 129 -0.15 -10.34 7.80
N MET A 130 -0.44 -9.89 9.03
CA MET A 130 0.52 -9.99 10.12
C MET A 130 0.84 -11.44 10.48
N ILE A 131 -0.17 -12.32 10.50
CA ILE A 131 0.03 -13.76 10.71
C ILE A 131 0.81 -14.37 9.54
N ALA A 132 0.47 -14.00 8.31
CA ALA A 132 1.11 -14.49 7.10
C ALA A 132 2.58 -14.08 6.99
N ASN A 133 2.95 -12.90 7.49
CA ASN A 133 4.33 -12.41 7.52
C ASN A 133 5.25 -13.26 8.41
N SER A 134 4.70 -13.96 9.42
CA SER A 134 5.47 -14.93 10.22
C SER A 134 5.83 -16.19 9.44
N LYS A 135 5.21 -16.41 8.27
CA LYS A 135 5.31 -17.63 7.45
C LYS A 135 4.92 -18.93 8.17
N ASP A 136 4.23 -18.81 9.30
CA ASP A 136 3.70 -20.00 10.02
C ASP A 136 2.38 -20.44 9.37
N ILE A 137 2.48 -21.50 8.56
CA ILE A 137 1.34 -22.09 7.84
C ILE A 137 0.28 -22.61 8.79
N LYS A 138 0.66 -23.15 9.96
CA LYS A 138 -0.28 -23.69 10.93
C LYS A 138 -1.13 -22.60 11.59
N GLU A 139 -0.49 -21.46 11.90
CA GLU A 139 -1.18 -20.31 12.45
C GLU A 139 -2.09 -19.66 11.40
N LEU A 140 -1.62 -19.55 10.16
CA LEU A 140 -2.42 -19.08 9.03
C LEU A 140 -3.67 -19.96 8.81
N ASP A 141 -3.54 -21.28 8.85
CA ASP A 141 -4.67 -22.22 8.73
C ASP A 141 -5.70 -22.04 9.85
N LYS A 142 -5.23 -21.86 11.09
CA LYS A 142 -6.13 -21.59 12.23
C LYS A 142 -6.89 -20.28 12.05
N ALA A 143 -6.22 -19.25 11.53
CA ALA A 143 -6.84 -17.96 11.24
C ALA A 143 -7.89 -18.06 10.13
N LEU A 144 -7.59 -18.77 9.05
CA LEU A 144 -8.49 -18.95 7.91
C LEU A 144 -9.76 -19.72 8.29
N LYS A 145 -9.66 -20.73 9.15
CA LYS A 145 -10.85 -21.47 9.66
C LYS A 145 -11.86 -20.59 10.41
N GLN A 146 -11.44 -19.40 10.88
CA GLN A 146 -12.31 -18.45 11.58
C GLN A 146 -13.04 -17.48 10.65
N ILE A 147 -12.80 -17.55 9.35
CA ILE A 147 -13.35 -16.65 8.33
C ILE A 147 -14.24 -17.43 7.38
N ASN A 148 -15.26 -16.75 6.86
CA ASN A 148 -16.11 -17.32 5.83
C ASN A 148 -15.31 -17.55 4.53
N ASN A 149 -15.32 -18.77 4.03
CA ASN A 149 -14.61 -19.19 2.80
C ASN A 149 -15.06 -18.47 1.52
N ASN A 150 -16.23 -17.84 1.53
CA ASN A 150 -16.73 -17.06 0.40
C ASN A 150 -16.15 -15.64 0.33
N THR A 151 -15.46 -15.15 1.37
CA THR A 151 -14.89 -13.81 1.38
C THR A 151 -13.65 -13.73 0.49
N ILE A 152 -13.41 -12.52 -0.09
CA ILE A 152 -12.21 -12.25 -0.88
C ILE A 152 -10.94 -12.43 -0.04
N VAL A 153 -11.01 -12.06 1.24
CA VAL A 153 -9.91 -12.20 2.22
C VAL A 153 -9.50 -13.66 2.37
N TYR A 154 -10.48 -14.57 2.58
CA TYR A 154 -10.19 -16.00 2.68
C TYR A 154 -9.51 -16.51 1.40
N LYS A 155 -10.08 -16.21 0.24
CA LYS A 155 -9.57 -16.66 -1.06
C LYS A 155 -8.17 -16.15 -1.36
N PHE A 156 -7.90 -14.90 -1.02
CA PHE A 156 -6.57 -14.31 -1.17
C PHE A 156 -5.51 -15.06 -0.34
N PHE A 157 -5.79 -15.30 0.95
CA PHE A 157 -4.83 -15.99 1.83
C PHE A 157 -4.76 -17.50 1.58
N GLU A 158 -5.78 -18.09 1.00
CA GLU A 158 -5.70 -19.46 0.48
C GLU A 158 -4.67 -19.55 -0.67
N VAL A 159 -4.70 -18.60 -1.60
CA VAL A 159 -3.68 -18.49 -2.66
C VAL A 159 -2.30 -18.21 -2.07
N TYR A 160 -2.21 -17.26 -1.14
CA TYR A 160 -0.95 -16.93 -0.48
C TYR A 160 -0.34 -18.14 0.25
N LYS A 161 -1.17 -18.95 0.91
CA LYS A 161 -0.73 -20.21 1.52
C LYS A 161 -0.18 -21.19 0.47
N LEU A 162 -0.87 -21.37 -0.67
CA LEU A 162 -0.38 -22.22 -1.76
C LEU A 162 0.98 -21.72 -2.29
N TYR A 163 1.13 -20.41 -2.40
CA TYR A 163 2.39 -19.78 -2.76
C TYR A 163 3.50 -20.09 -1.74
N LEU A 164 3.23 -19.94 -0.44
CA LEU A 164 4.20 -20.26 0.63
C LEU A 164 4.65 -21.73 0.64
N VAL A 165 3.76 -22.66 0.26
CA VAL A 165 4.11 -24.10 0.15
C VAL A 165 4.62 -24.50 -1.22
N GLN A 166 4.97 -23.52 -2.07
CA GLN A 166 5.53 -23.69 -3.40
C GLN A 166 4.65 -24.52 -4.37
N LYS A 167 3.32 -24.49 -4.16
CA LYS A 167 2.35 -25.06 -5.09
C LYS A 167 1.96 -24.04 -6.15
N LEU A 168 2.94 -23.60 -6.96
CA LEU A 168 2.80 -22.44 -7.84
C LEU A 168 1.71 -22.60 -8.91
N SER A 169 1.55 -23.76 -9.51
CA SER A 169 0.51 -24.01 -10.51
C SER A 169 -0.91 -23.90 -9.95
N GLU A 170 -1.16 -24.44 -8.73
CA GLU A 170 -2.45 -24.30 -8.05
C GLU A 170 -2.69 -22.84 -7.63
N ALA A 171 -1.66 -22.15 -7.11
CA ALA A 171 -1.71 -20.76 -6.72
C ALA A 171 -2.03 -19.87 -7.93
N ARG A 172 -1.38 -20.08 -9.08
CA ARG A 172 -1.62 -19.38 -10.35
C ARG A 172 -3.07 -19.54 -10.81
N ALA A 173 -3.58 -20.75 -10.85
CA ALA A 173 -4.97 -21.00 -11.26
C ALA A 173 -5.97 -20.23 -10.40
N LYS A 174 -5.78 -20.23 -9.06
CA LYS A 174 -6.67 -19.54 -8.13
C LYS A 174 -6.48 -18.00 -8.16
N VAL A 175 -5.25 -17.48 -8.28
CA VAL A 175 -5.03 -16.03 -8.36
C VAL A 175 -5.63 -15.43 -9.63
N THR A 176 -5.57 -16.16 -10.76
CA THR A 176 -6.22 -15.74 -12.01
C THR A 176 -7.71 -15.53 -11.82
N LEU A 177 -8.39 -16.47 -11.15
CA LEU A 177 -9.82 -16.33 -10.83
C LEU A 177 -10.11 -15.14 -9.89
N LEU A 178 -9.17 -14.78 -9.01
CA LEU A 178 -9.31 -13.60 -8.16
C LEU A 178 -9.14 -12.30 -8.94
N LEU A 179 -8.19 -12.24 -9.87
CA LEU A 179 -7.98 -11.10 -10.77
C LEU A 179 -9.21 -10.85 -11.65
N GLU A 180 -9.85 -11.90 -12.15
CA GLU A 180 -11.06 -11.80 -12.98
C GLU A 180 -12.27 -11.23 -12.21
N LYS A 181 -12.36 -11.45 -10.90
CA LYS A 181 -13.42 -10.88 -10.05
C LYS A 181 -13.34 -9.38 -9.87
N ASN A 182 -12.18 -8.80 -10.11
CA ASN A 182 -11.93 -7.35 -10.17
C ASN A 182 -12.45 -6.55 -8.96
N ASP A 183 -12.25 -7.08 -7.72
CA ASP A 183 -12.56 -6.31 -6.50
C ASP A 183 -11.50 -5.22 -6.32
N SER A 184 -11.85 -3.99 -6.69
CA SER A 184 -10.95 -2.83 -6.73
C SER A 184 -10.23 -2.56 -5.39
N ARG A 185 -10.82 -2.99 -4.26
CA ARG A 185 -10.25 -2.77 -2.92
C ARG A 185 -9.00 -3.61 -2.66
N PHE A 186 -8.94 -4.83 -3.20
CA PHE A 186 -7.86 -5.78 -2.98
C PHE A 186 -7.03 -6.03 -4.24
N LEU A 187 -7.41 -5.44 -5.35
CA LEU A 187 -6.78 -5.65 -6.65
C LEU A 187 -5.26 -5.40 -6.64
N PRO A 188 -4.73 -4.33 -5.98
CA PRO A 188 -3.29 -4.14 -5.88
C PRO A 188 -2.58 -5.30 -5.16
N ASN A 189 -3.17 -5.84 -4.10
CA ASN A 189 -2.57 -6.95 -3.35
C ASN A 189 -2.62 -8.25 -4.15
N ILE A 190 -3.72 -8.49 -4.87
CA ILE A 190 -3.90 -9.67 -5.72
C ILE A 190 -2.93 -9.61 -6.91
N ALA A 191 -2.78 -8.45 -7.55
CA ALA A 191 -1.86 -8.25 -8.67
C ALA A 191 -0.40 -8.46 -8.24
N ASN A 192 0.01 -7.91 -7.08
CA ASN A 192 1.36 -8.12 -6.56
C ASN A 192 1.63 -9.58 -6.16
N LEU A 193 0.63 -10.29 -5.63
CA LEU A 193 0.76 -11.73 -5.36
C LEU A 193 0.87 -12.53 -6.66
N ALA A 194 0.08 -12.20 -7.67
CA ALA A 194 0.14 -12.83 -9.00
C ALA A 194 1.51 -12.59 -9.65
N ALA A 195 2.04 -11.36 -9.52
CA ALA A 195 3.38 -11.03 -9.99
C ALA A 195 4.47 -11.87 -9.31
N SER A 196 4.39 -12.04 -7.99
CA SER A 196 5.33 -12.89 -7.25
C SER A 196 5.24 -14.35 -7.69
N ILE A 197 4.02 -14.87 -7.90
CA ILE A 197 3.83 -16.24 -8.41
C ILE A 197 4.42 -16.38 -9.83
N ALA A 198 4.20 -15.41 -10.71
CA ALA A 198 4.75 -15.46 -12.08
C ALA A 198 6.28 -15.43 -12.09
N LEU A 199 6.90 -14.67 -11.18
CA LEU A 199 8.36 -14.61 -11.03
C LEU A 199 8.93 -15.94 -10.52
N ASP A 200 8.33 -16.52 -9.49
CA ASP A 200 8.82 -17.76 -8.89
C ASP A 200 8.55 -18.99 -9.77
N ASP A 201 7.49 -18.97 -10.58
CA ASP A 201 7.15 -20.00 -11.58
C ASP A 201 7.90 -19.79 -12.92
N GLU A 202 8.64 -18.69 -13.05
CA GLU A 202 9.32 -18.24 -14.28
C GLU A 202 8.40 -18.23 -15.53
N ASP A 203 7.13 -17.88 -15.34
CA ASP A 203 6.11 -17.88 -16.40
C ASP A 203 6.00 -16.51 -17.08
N ASP A 204 6.67 -16.39 -18.23
CA ASP A 204 6.70 -15.17 -19.05
C ASP A 204 5.32 -14.81 -19.63
N ILE A 205 4.52 -15.81 -20.00
CA ILE A 205 3.18 -15.58 -20.56
C ILE A 205 2.25 -15.00 -19.50
N PHE A 206 2.29 -15.54 -18.29
CA PHE A 206 1.51 -15.02 -17.17
C PHE A 206 2.01 -13.64 -16.73
N ALA A 207 3.33 -13.44 -16.70
CA ALA A 207 3.96 -12.15 -16.43
C ALA A 207 3.49 -11.06 -17.41
N LEU A 208 3.50 -11.33 -18.71
CA LEU A 208 3.02 -10.39 -19.73
C LEU A 208 1.53 -10.08 -19.59
N LYS A 209 0.70 -11.08 -19.27
CA LYS A 209 -0.74 -10.87 -19.03
C LYS A 209 -0.99 -9.98 -17.83
N ILE A 210 -0.19 -10.10 -16.77
CA ILE A 210 -0.27 -9.25 -15.59
C ILE A 210 0.15 -7.82 -15.93
N LEU A 211 1.26 -7.63 -16.62
CA LEU A 211 1.74 -6.32 -17.06
C LEU A 211 0.72 -5.61 -17.95
N GLU A 212 0.15 -6.31 -18.93
CA GLU A 212 -0.82 -5.72 -19.86
C GLU A 212 -2.09 -5.20 -19.16
N LYS A 213 -2.58 -5.92 -18.14
CA LYS A 213 -3.89 -5.64 -17.55
C LYS A 213 -3.84 -4.95 -16.19
N TYR A 214 -2.76 -5.12 -15.44
CA TYR A 214 -2.68 -4.77 -14.02
C TYR A 214 -1.45 -3.96 -13.64
N ASP A 215 -0.70 -3.43 -14.60
CA ASP A 215 0.53 -2.67 -14.38
C ASP A 215 0.37 -1.54 -13.37
N VAL A 216 -0.71 -0.76 -13.46
CA VAL A 216 -1.03 0.36 -12.57
C VAL A 216 -1.14 -0.05 -11.08
N TYR A 217 -1.41 -1.32 -10.81
CA TYR A 217 -1.57 -1.87 -9.45
C TYR A 217 -0.30 -2.52 -8.92
N LEU A 218 0.73 -2.67 -9.74
CA LEU A 218 1.98 -3.30 -9.36
C LEU A 218 2.88 -2.34 -8.58
N LYS A 219 3.64 -2.89 -7.66
CA LYS A 219 4.81 -2.20 -7.12
C LYS A 219 5.86 -2.08 -8.21
N GLN A 220 6.52 -0.92 -8.27
CA GLN A 220 7.50 -0.61 -9.29
C GLN A 220 8.60 -1.69 -9.42
N ASP A 221 9.11 -2.19 -8.29
CA ASP A 221 10.14 -3.24 -8.26
C ASP A 221 9.65 -4.58 -8.81
N LEU A 222 8.37 -4.93 -8.60
CA LEU A 222 7.77 -6.14 -9.15
C LEU A 222 7.47 -6.00 -10.64
N GLY A 223 6.97 -4.85 -11.08
CA GLY A 223 6.74 -4.55 -12.48
C GLY A 223 8.04 -4.66 -13.29
N GLU A 224 9.13 -4.05 -12.82
CA GLU A 224 10.44 -4.14 -13.46
C GLU A 224 10.96 -5.58 -13.54
N LYS A 225 10.82 -6.37 -12.47
CA LYS A 225 11.22 -7.80 -12.48
C LYS A 225 10.40 -8.63 -13.46
N LEU A 226 9.09 -8.38 -13.58
CA LEU A 226 8.26 -9.07 -14.58
C LEU A 226 8.69 -8.74 -16.00
N ILE A 227 9.02 -7.48 -16.29
CA ILE A 227 9.53 -7.05 -17.59
C ILE A 227 10.86 -7.75 -17.88
N ILE A 228 11.76 -7.81 -16.89
CA ILE A 228 13.05 -8.54 -17.03
C ILE A 228 12.82 -10.01 -17.35
N LEU A 229 11.89 -10.66 -16.65
CA LEU A 229 11.53 -12.05 -16.92
C LEU A 229 11.02 -12.21 -18.36
N ALA A 230 10.10 -11.35 -18.78
CA ALA A 230 9.55 -11.38 -20.14
C ALA A 230 10.60 -11.13 -21.22
N LEU A 231 11.55 -10.20 -20.99
CA LEU A 231 12.65 -9.95 -21.90
C LEU A 231 13.58 -11.17 -22.02
N ARG A 232 13.93 -11.81 -20.89
CA ARG A 232 14.81 -12.99 -20.87
C ARG A 232 14.21 -14.24 -21.51
N LYS A 233 12.88 -14.36 -21.49
CA LYS A 233 12.14 -15.50 -22.06
C LYS A 233 11.55 -15.16 -23.44
N ALA A 234 11.86 -13.99 -24.01
CA ALA A 234 11.43 -13.65 -25.37
C ALA A 234 11.95 -14.69 -26.36
N LYS A 235 11.10 -15.08 -27.33
CA LYS A 235 11.42 -16.15 -28.29
C LYS A 235 12.09 -15.62 -29.56
N ASP A 236 11.92 -14.36 -29.85
CA ASP A 236 12.44 -13.69 -31.04
C ASP A 236 12.70 -12.21 -30.75
N VAL A 237 13.41 -11.55 -31.66
CA VAL A 237 13.84 -10.16 -31.58
C VAL A 237 12.68 -9.18 -31.69
N ASP A 238 11.66 -9.54 -32.47
CA ASP A 238 10.49 -8.67 -32.65
C ASP A 238 9.71 -8.57 -31.34
N LYS A 239 9.46 -9.73 -30.69
CA LYS A 239 8.82 -9.79 -29.38
C LYS A 239 9.67 -9.10 -28.29
N LEU A 240 10.99 -9.32 -28.30
CA LEU A 240 11.93 -8.66 -27.41
C LEU A 240 11.82 -7.13 -27.52
N SER A 241 11.83 -6.62 -28.76
CA SER A 241 11.74 -5.19 -29.06
C SER A 241 10.37 -4.62 -28.67
N ASP A 242 9.29 -5.37 -28.89
CA ASP A 242 7.92 -4.95 -28.51
C ASP A 242 7.78 -4.79 -27.00
N ILE A 243 8.29 -5.75 -26.21
CA ILE A 243 8.28 -5.70 -24.75
C ILE A 243 9.09 -4.49 -24.26
N TYR A 244 10.31 -4.30 -24.79
CA TYR A 244 11.19 -3.21 -24.39
C TYR A 244 10.60 -1.81 -24.70
N ASN A 245 10.00 -1.65 -25.88
CA ASN A 245 9.43 -0.36 -26.31
C ASN A 245 8.16 0.02 -25.56
N LYS A 246 7.42 -0.94 -25.00
CA LYS A 246 6.23 -0.70 -24.18
C LYS A 246 6.55 -0.41 -22.72
N ALA A 247 7.75 -0.76 -22.26
CA ALA A 247 8.15 -0.57 -20.88
C ALA A 247 8.70 0.85 -20.62
N ASP A 248 8.52 1.35 -19.41
CA ASP A 248 9.24 2.50 -18.92
C ASP A 248 10.73 2.16 -18.81
N THR A 249 11.55 2.75 -19.68
CA THR A 249 12.94 2.38 -19.85
C THR A 249 13.78 2.77 -18.64
N THR A 250 14.26 1.79 -17.89
CA THR A 250 15.30 1.97 -16.88
C THR A 250 16.67 1.53 -17.42
N ASN A 251 17.72 1.96 -16.74
CA ASN A 251 19.08 1.53 -17.11
C ASN A 251 19.25 0.00 -17.00
N LEU A 252 18.57 -0.64 -16.04
CA LEU A 252 18.58 -2.07 -15.84
C LEU A 252 17.89 -2.81 -17.00
N LEU A 253 16.71 -2.34 -17.42
CA LEU A 253 15.99 -2.90 -18.57
C LEU A 253 16.81 -2.74 -19.86
N SER A 254 17.45 -1.58 -20.04
CA SER A 254 18.33 -1.33 -21.19
C SER A 254 19.51 -2.31 -21.23
N ARG A 255 20.08 -2.65 -20.07
CA ARG A 255 21.12 -3.66 -19.96
C ARG A 255 20.61 -5.03 -20.38
N VAL A 256 19.49 -5.50 -19.82
CA VAL A 256 18.91 -6.81 -20.13
C VAL A 256 18.53 -6.89 -21.61
N TYR A 257 17.99 -5.84 -22.18
CA TYR A 257 17.66 -5.76 -23.60
C TYR A 257 18.92 -5.91 -24.48
N LEU A 258 20.02 -5.23 -24.14
CA LEU A 258 21.29 -5.37 -24.85
C LEU A 258 21.88 -6.78 -24.72
N GLU A 259 21.83 -7.38 -23.52
CA GLU A 259 22.25 -8.77 -23.28
C GLU A 259 21.50 -9.72 -24.23
N GLN A 260 20.18 -9.61 -24.29
CA GLN A 260 19.36 -10.49 -25.13
C GLN A 260 19.55 -10.25 -26.63
N LEU A 261 19.78 -9.01 -27.08
CA LEU A 261 20.13 -8.75 -28.48
C LEU A 261 21.44 -9.47 -28.90
N VAL A 262 22.41 -9.49 -27.98
CA VAL A 262 23.67 -10.20 -28.20
C VAL A 262 23.44 -11.71 -28.19
N ASP A 263 22.62 -12.23 -27.27
CA ASP A 263 22.29 -13.67 -27.21
C ASP A 263 21.53 -14.16 -28.44
N PHE A 264 20.72 -13.29 -29.06
CA PHE A 264 20.05 -13.56 -30.35
C PHE A 264 20.97 -13.37 -31.58
N GLU A 265 22.26 -13.04 -31.38
CA GLU A 265 23.23 -12.76 -32.45
C GLU A 265 22.84 -11.54 -33.33
N GLU A 266 21.93 -10.69 -32.88
CA GLU A 266 21.48 -9.46 -33.57
C GLU A 266 22.47 -8.30 -33.38
N MET A 267 23.72 -8.54 -33.82
CA MET A 267 24.86 -7.65 -33.55
C MET A 267 24.67 -6.23 -34.07
N VAL A 268 24.02 -6.06 -35.22
CA VAL A 268 23.76 -4.71 -35.81
C VAL A 268 22.84 -3.86 -34.93
N LEU A 269 21.77 -4.48 -34.45
CA LEU A 269 20.80 -3.82 -33.55
C LEU A 269 21.44 -3.58 -32.20
N ALA A 270 22.13 -4.53 -31.62
CA ALA A 270 22.84 -4.42 -30.37
C ALA A 270 23.87 -3.29 -30.37
N GLU A 271 24.69 -3.19 -31.44
CA GLU A 271 25.68 -2.11 -31.58
C GLU A 271 25.03 -0.73 -31.72
N LYS A 272 23.97 -0.62 -32.54
CA LYS A 272 23.21 0.61 -32.69
C LYS A 272 22.60 1.05 -31.36
N PHE A 273 22.05 0.10 -30.61
CA PHE A 273 21.46 0.37 -29.30
C PHE A 273 22.51 0.83 -28.28
N ALA A 274 23.63 0.09 -28.14
CA ALA A 274 24.72 0.47 -27.23
C ALA A 274 25.29 1.87 -27.56
N LYS A 275 25.46 2.20 -28.82
CA LYS A 275 25.89 3.53 -29.29
C LYS A 275 24.90 4.62 -28.87
N LYS A 276 23.58 4.34 -28.98
CA LYS A 276 22.53 5.27 -28.56
C LYS A 276 22.57 5.51 -27.05
N GLN A 277 22.69 4.44 -26.23
CA GLN A 277 22.79 4.56 -24.78
C GLN A 277 24.05 5.31 -24.35
N LEU A 278 25.19 5.05 -24.98
CA LEU A 278 26.42 5.78 -24.73
C LEU A 278 26.29 7.26 -25.10
N ALA A 279 25.61 7.58 -26.21
CA ALA A 279 25.38 8.98 -26.63
C ALA A 279 24.45 9.73 -25.70
N ALA A 280 23.46 9.04 -25.12
CA ALA A 280 22.52 9.61 -24.16
C ALA A 280 23.07 9.67 -22.71
N ASN A 281 24.29 9.22 -22.47
CA ASN A 281 24.93 9.10 -21.16
C ASN A 281 24.17 8.20 -20.15
N ASN A 282 23.44 7.22 -20.67
CA ASN A 282 22.62 6.27 -19.89
C ASN A 282 23.27 4.85 -19.86
N ILE A 283 24.58 4.76 -20.09
CA ILE A 283 25.26 3.47 -20.15
C ILE A 283 25.67 3.03 -18.73
N LEU A 284 25.36 1.78 -18.41
CA LEU A 284 25.84 1.15 -17.17
C LEU A 284 27.23 0.53 -17.37
N PRO A 285 28.02 0.35 -16.29
CA PRO A 285 29.32 -0.33 -16.36
C PRO A 285 29.24 -1.71 -17.04
N GLU A 286 28.22 -2.49 -16.75
CA GLU A 286 28.00 -3.82 -17.34
C GLU A 286 27.71 -3.73 -18.84
N MET A 287 26.99 -2.70 -19.29
CA MET A 287 26.75 -2.47 -20.72
C MET A 287 28.04 -2.13 -21.47
N LEU A 288 28.95 -1.37 -20.83
CA LEU A 288 30.29 -1.13 -21.40
C LEU A 288 31.05 -2.44 -21.57
N LYS A 289 31.00 -3.34 -20.60
CA LYS A 289 31.62 -4.67 -20.67
C LYS A 289 31.06 -5.50 -21.81
N ILE A 290 29.73 -5.54 -21.95
CA ILE A 290 29.06 -6.25 -23.06
C ILE A 290 29.50 -5.65 -24.38
N TYR A 291 29.48 -4.33 -24.50
CA TYR A 291 29.83 -3.62 -25.74
C TYR A 291 31.30 -3.90 -26.19
N VAL A 292 32.25 -3.86 -25.24
CA VAL A 292 33.66 -4.18 -25.54
C VAL A 292 33.85 -5.63 -25.93
N ASN A 293 33.18 -6.54 -25.22
CA ASN A 293 33.39 -7.98 -25.45
C ASN A 293 32.69 -8.50 -26.70
N ALA A 294 31.44 -8.14 -26.93
CA ALA A 294 30.64 -8.61 -28.06
C ALA A 294 31.12 -8.04 -29.41
N PHE A 295 31.58 -6.76 -29.41
CA PHE A 295 31.94 -6.10 -30.67
C PHE A 295 33.45 -5.93 -30.89
N SER A 296 34.27 -6.48 -30.00
CA SER A 296 35.73 -6.37 -30.06
C SER A 296 36.24 -4.93 -30.23
N ILE A 297 35.54 -3.97 -29.61
CA ILE A 297 35.87 -2.56 -29.73
C ILE A 297 37.12 -2.24 -28.92
N PRO A 298 38.09 -1.49 -29.47
CA PRO A 298 39.23 -1.04 -28.71
C PRO A 298 38.77 -0.18 -27.51
N VAL A 299 39.27 -0.51 -26.31
CA VAL A 299 38.93 0.23 -25.08
C VAL A 299 39.29 1.70 -25.22
N ALA A 300 40.37 2.04 -25.95
CA ALA A 300 40.79 3.40 -26.21
C ALA A 300 39.71 4.29 -26.81
N LYS A 301 38.96 3.81 -27.81
CA LYS A 301 37.85 4.57 -28.44
C LYS A 301 36.70 4.81 -27.51
N LEU A 302 36.48 3.90 -26.55
CA LEU A 302 35.48 4.05 -25.52
C LEU A 302 35.92 4.99 -24.38
N SER A 303 37.21 4.88 -23.98
CA SER A 303 37.78 5.71 -22.93
C SER A 303 37.64 7.20 -23.25
N GLU A 304 37.99 7.61 -24.48
CA GLU A 304 37.80 8.98 -24.90
C GLU A 304 36.35 9.46 -24.79
N LYS A 305 35.39 8.64 -25.22
CA LYS A 305 33.97 9.00 -25.17
C LYS A 305 33.40 9.03 -23.76
N VAL A 306 33.76 8.06 -22.92
CA VAL A 306 33.26 7.96 -21.54
C VAL A 306 33.87 9.07 -20.68
N LEU A 307 35.20 9.29 -20.76
CA LEU A 307 35.87 10.32 -19.96
C LEU A 307 35.47 11.75 -20.32
N THR A 308 35.07 12.01 -21.57
CA THR A 308 34.63 13.34 -22.00
C THR A 308 33.16 13.62 -21.75
N ARG A 309 32.30 12.60 -21.64
CA ARG A 309 30.85 12.75 -21.58
C ARG A 309 30.23 12.45 -20.23
N THR A 310 30.89 11.68 -19.38
CA THR A 310 30.32 11.30 -18.09
C THR A 310 30.39 12.47 -17.12
N ASN A 311 29.22 12.93 -16.68
CA ASN A 311 29.08 13.72 -15.47
C ASN A 311 29.45 12.84 -14.26
N HIS A 312 30.73 12.43 -14.17
CA HIS A 312 31.35 11.78 -13.03
C HIS A 312 30.70 10.46 -12.56
N ASP A 313 30.25 9.58 -13.48
CA ASP A 313 29.95 8.19 -13.07
C ASP A 313 31.27 7.39 -12.91
N TYR A 314 31.79 7.43 -11.70
CA TYR A 314 33.05 6.76 -11.34
C TYR A 314 33.02 5.25 -11.58
N ASN A 315 31.82 4.62 -11.52
CA ASN A 315 31.70 3.20 -11.79
C ASN A 315 32.00 2.88 -13.24
N ASN A 316 31.61 3.73 -14.17
CA ASN A 316 31.95 3.59 -15.59
C ASN A 316 33.46 3.75 -15.84
N ILE A 317 34.13 4.68 -15.14
CA ILE A 317 35.57 4.89 -15.24
C ILE A 317 36.34 3.70 -14.66
N LEU A 318 35.91 3.17 -13.51
CA LEU A 318 36.47 1.97 -12.90
C LEU A 318 36.28 0.74 -13.81
N MET A 319 35.15 0.64 -14.50
CA MET A 319 34.90 -0.42 -15.46
C MET A 319 35.82 -0.32 -16.67
N LEU A 320 36.07 0.90 -17.18
CA LEU A 320 37.04 1.10 -18.27
C LEU A 320 38.46 0.68 -17.84
N LEU A 321 38.87 1.04 -16.64
CA LEU A 321 40.16 0.65 -16.06
C LEU A 321 40.29 -0.89 -15.99
N GLU A 322 39.25 -1.56 -15.50
CA GLU A 322 39.17 -3.01 -15.40
C GLU A 322 39.24 -3.67 -16.78
N LEU A 323 38.49 -3.16 -17.76
CA LEU A 323 38.51 -3.67 -19.14
C LEU A 323 39.88 -3.48 -19.80
N ALA A 324 40.54 -2.36 -19.55
CA ALA A 324 41.89 -2.10 -20.03
C ALA A 324 42.90 -3.13 -19.48
N VAL A 325 42.81 -3.48 -18.20
CA VAL A 325 43.61 -4.53 -17.58
C VAL A 325 43.34 -5.89 -18.22
N VAL A 326 42.06 -6.24 -18.39
CA VAL A 326 41.68 -7.54 -19.01
C VAL A 326 42.18 -7.65 -20.44
N LYS A 327 42.04 -6.60 -21.24
CA LYS A 327 42.44 -6.57 -22.65
C LYS A 327 43.93 -6.25 -22.86
N SER A 328 44.70 -6.02 -21.79
CA SER A 328 46.13 -5.61 -21.86
C SER A 328 46.35 -4.30 -22.64
N ASP A 329 45.41 -3.39 -22.57
CA ASP A 329 45.46 -2.09 -23.21
C ASP A 329 46.05 -1.04 -22.26
N ASN A 330 47.39 -0.94 -22.27
CA ASN A 330 48.16 -0.05 -21.39
C ASN A 330 47.84 1.43 -21.67
N TYR A 331 47.46 1.80 -22.87
CA TYR A 331 47.11 3.17 -23.21
C TYR A 331 45.81 3.57 -22.54
N SER A 332 44.79 2.78 -22.71
CA SER A 332 43.49 3.03 -22.07
C SER A 332 43.57 2.97 -20.54
N PHE A 333 44.39 2.05 -20.02
CA PHE A 333 44.65 1.99 -18.58
C PHE A 333 45.25 3.31 -18.10
N LYS A 334 46.29 3.79 -18.74
CA LYS A 334 46.94 5.04 -18.35
C LYS A 334 45.97 6.24 -18.40
N MET A 335 45.15 6.33 -19.44
CA MET A 335 44.17 7.41 -19.57
C MET A 335 43.15 7.39 -18.40
N ALA A 336 42.58 6.25 -18.10
CA ALA A 336 41.61 6.14 -17.01
C ALA A 336 42.26 6.32 -15.63
N TYR A 337 43.45 5.79 -15.43
CA TYR A 337 44.28 5.96 -14.25
C TYR A 337 44.61 7.43 -13.98
N ASP A 338 45.17 8.14 -14.98
CA ASP A 338 45.49 9.56 -14.88
C ASP A 338 44.26 10.42 -14.60
N TYR A 339 43.11 10.02 -15.16
CA TYR A 339 41.86 10.73 -14.90
C TYR A 339 41.43 10.58 -13.44
N ILE A 340 41.48 9.36 -12.89
CA ILE A 340 41.11 9.08 -11.49
C ILE A 340 42.04 9.83 -10.56
N GLU A 341 43.36 9.72 -10.72
CA GLU A 341 44.35 10.31 -9.83
C GLU A 341 44.29 11.86 -9.84
N ARG A 342 43.96 12.46 -10.98
CA ARG A 342 43.96 13.95 -11.10
C ARG A 342 42.64 14.61 -10.73
N HIS A 343 41.53 13.92 -10.93
CA HIS A 343 40.21 14.57 -10.89
C HIS A 343 39.24 13.98 -9.90
N THR A 344 39.37 12.70 -9.51
CA THR A 344 38.27 12.01 -8.88
C THR A 344 38.63 11.15 -7.66
N LYS A 345 39.91 10.93 -7.38
CA LYS A 345 40.33 10.00 -6.32
C LYS A 345 39.74 10.31 -4.95
N GLU A 346 39.72 11.60 -4.59
CA GLU A 346 39.16 12.07 -3.30
C GLU A 346 37.62 11.98 -3.24
N LEU A 347 36.96 11.78 -4.39
CA LEU A 347 35.51 11.73 -4.51
C LEU A 347 34.99 10.29 -4.56
N LEU A 348 35.88 9.30 -4.61
CA LEU A 348 35.50 7.90 -4.60
C LEU A 348 34.97 7.48 -3.22
N THR A 349 33.91 6.70 -3.23
CA THR A 349 33.42 6.03 -2.00
C THR A 349 34.42 4.95 -1.58
N ILE A 350 34.37 4.52 -0.31
CA ILE A 350 35.25 3.47 0.22
C ILE A 350 35.20 2.21 -0.65
N THR A 351 34.03 1.75 -1.03
CA THR A 351 33.85 0.57 -1.92
C THR A 351 34.43 0.77 -3.32
N GLN A 352 34.30 1.98 -3.87
CA GLN A 352 34.92 2.31 -5.16
C GLN A 352 36.45 2.38 -5.07
N LEU A 353 36.97 2.88 -3.98
CA LEU A 353 38.40 2.97 -3.72
C LEU A 353 39.03 1.59 -3.53
N GLU A 354 38.35 0.69 -2.79
CA GLU A 354 38.75 -0.72 -2.68
C GLU A 354 38.80 -1.39 -4.05
N ARG A 355 37.76 -1.21 -4.87
CA ARG A 355 37.71 -1.73 -6.24
C ARG A 355 38.86 -1.15 -7.09
N TYR A 356 39.12 0.14 -6.98
CA TYR A 356 40.22 0.81 -7.66
C TYR A 356 41.58 0.16 -7.34
N HIS A 357 41.90 0.02 -6.04
CA HIS A 357 43.16 -0.60 -5.62
C HIS A 357 43.25 -2.06 -6.04
N HIS A 358 42.14 -2.79 -6.01
CA HIS A 358 42.11 -4.16 -6.49
C HIS A 358 42.45 -4.26 -8.02
N ILE A 359 41.94 -3.33 -8.81
CA ILE A 359 42.27 -3.25 -10.24
C ILE A 359 43.74 -2.90 -10.45
N LEU A 360 44.28 -1.96 -9.66
CA LEU A 360 45.74 -1.63 -9.71
C LEU A 360 46.62 -2.82 -9.37
N CYS A 361 46.29 -3.56 -8.30
CA CYS A 361 47.00 -4.78 -7.95
C CYS A 361 47.02 -5.76 -9.14
N LYS A 362 45.89 -6.02 -9.78
CA LYS A 362 45.81 -6.89 -10.97
C LYS A 362 46.68 -6.42 -12.13
N PHE A 363 46.72 -5.10 -12.36
CA PHE A 363 47.53 -4.49 -13.40
C PHE A 363 49.03 -4.66 -13.13
N PHE A 364 49.48 -4.37 -11.92
CA PHE A 364 50.87 -4.47 -11.52
C PHE A 364 51.35 -5.94 -11.51
N ILE A 365 50.54 -6.87 -11.01
CA ILE A 365 50.83 -8.30 -11.08
C ILE A 365 51.03 -8.75 -12.53
N LYS A 366 50.17 -8.33 -13.45
CA LYS A 366 50.22 -8.69 -14.85
C LYS A 366 51.44 -8.13 -15.55
N ASN A 367 51.93 -6.98 -15.12
CA ASN A 367 53.12 -6.33 -15.67
C ASN A 367 54.43 -6.70 -14.92
N GLY A 368 54.38 -7.55 -13.90
CA GLY A 368 55.54 -7.94 -13.13
C GLY A 368 56.12 -6.86 -12.20
N ASP A 369 55.31 -5.84 -11.88
CA ASP A 369 55.72 -4.74 -10.99
C ASP A 369 55.39 -5.08 -9.53
N VAL A 370 56.33 -5.66 -8.82
CA VAL A 370 56.20 -6.07 -7.41
C VAL A 370 56.04 -4.87 -6.47
N VAL A 371 56.68 -3.75 -6.75
CA VAL A 371 56.62 -2.54 -5.92
C VAL A 371 55.22 -1.92 -6.02
N GLY A 372 54.65 -1.85 -7.21
CA GLY A 372 53.27 -1.36 -7.41
C GLY A 372 52.22 -2.25 -6.71
N VAL A 373 52.43 -3.57 -6.66
CA VAL A 373 51.57 -4.50 -5.92
C VAL A 373 51.59 -4.21 -4.42
N ASP A 374 52.77 -4.05 -3.83
CA ASP A 374 52.94 -3.80 -2.40
C ASP A 374 52.27 -2.48 -1.97
N ILE A 375 52.46 -1.41 -2.72
CA ILE A 375 51.85 -0.10 -2.45
C ILE A 375 50.31 -0.21 -2.49
N SER A 376 49.75 -0.84 -3.53
CA SER A 376 48.31 -0.97 -3.71
C SER A 376 47.68 -1.90 -2.68
N ALA A 377 48.36 -2.99 -2.31
CA ALA A 377 47.91 -3.91 -1.26
C ALA A 377 47.93 -3.27 0.13
N THR A 378 48.99 -2.50 0.42
CA THR A 378 49.08 -1.74 1.68
C THR A 378 47.96 -0.74 1.82
N GLN A 379 47.58 -0.01 0.77
CA GLN A 379 46.47 0.93 0.78
C GLN A 379 45.12 0.24 1.02
N LEU A 380 44.90 -0.98 0.53
CA LEU A 380 43.72 -1.78 0.82
C LEU A 380 43.60 -2.17 2.31
N VAL A 381 44.73 -2.50 2.96
CA VAL A 381 44.76 -2.87 4.38
C VAL A 381 44.48 -1.66 5.29
N TYR A 382 44.99 -0.48 4.96
CA TYR A 382 44.77 0.74 5.75
C TYR A 382 43.34 1.26 5.68
N GLN A 383 42.55 0.88 4.68
CA GLN A 383 41.15 1.30 4.54
C GLN A 383 40.15 0.39 5.26
N ASN A 384 40.57 -0.82 5.64
CA ASN A 384 39.75 -1.79 6.37
C ASN A 384 39.98 -1.76 7.90
N ASN A 385 40.86 -0.89 8.40
CA ASN A 385 41.08 -0.60 9.81
C ASN A 385 40.62 0.83 10.14
#